data_cb37d6c588ce1d2ec883a5c1018369ae
#
_entry.id   cb37d6c588ce1d2ec883a5c1018369ae
#
_cell.length_a   1.000
_cell.length_b   1.000
_cell.length_c   1.000
_cell.angle_alpha   90.00
_cell.angle_beta   90.00
_cell.angle_gamma   90.00
#
_symmetry.space_group_name_H-M   'P 1'
#
loop_
_entity.id
_entity.type
_entity.pdbx_description
1 polymer ?
#
loop_
_entity_poly.entity_id
_entity_poly.type
_entity_poly.pdbx_seq_one_letter_code
_entity_poly.pdbx_strand_id
1 'polypeptide(L)'
;MIRLSTLCGRMRDIDKNKLDFNQMNKMNFLKKYGFLFLLAALIREISLPFFLNFFNEIGKHVWLLSELGRPGMPLQGAFKTWEIIDGILFILVAPYLYTRYKRYSSKLAAGFGWLVALYGIGDCIMTALFNYSTNYFTSMTAFLHAFGSFLGSGALLLINLFLLLLARKNQQSKTFVGIIFMMICSVVAGVLVEVKLFSQPLVSGILQCVMLDTLYLPLLVIAVKGTLLWIKKIWVSVKSYWWSHEVL
;
A
#
# COMPACT_ATOMS: atom_id res chain seq x y z
N MET A 1 -29.94 -47.17 18.26
CA MET A 1 -29.05 -46.23 18.98
C MET A 1 -28.13 -45.54 17.96
N ILE A 2 -28.55 -44.41 17.37
CA ILE A 2 -27.75 -43.68 16.36
C ILE A 2 -26.64 -43.00 17.13
N ARG A 3 -25.38 -43.32 16.80
CA ARG A 3 -24.21 -42.83 17.52
C ARG A 3 -24.12 -41.29 17.44
N LEU A 4 -24.22 -40.60 18.57
CA LEU A 4 -24.02 -39.18 18.74
C LEU A 4 -22.68 -38.66 18.07
N SER A 5 -21.69 -39.54 17.95
CA SER A 5 -20.42 -39.26 17.25
C SER A 5 -20.59 -38.95 15.75
N THR A 6 -21.58 -39.58 15.08
CA THR A 6 -21.83 -39.35 13.65
C THR A 6 -22.52 -38.02 13.38
N LEU A 7 -23.36 -37.57 14.30
CA LEU A 7 -23.99 -36.21 14.24
C LEU A 7 -22.97 -35.09 14.48
N CYS A 8 -22.10 -35.27 15.46
CA CYS A 8 -21.05 -34.31 15.77
C CYS A 8 -19.98 -34.18 14.66
N GLY A 9 -19.70 -35.30 13.93
CA GLY A 9 -18.86 -35.30 12.73
C GLY A 9 -19.49 -34.50 11.59
N ARG A 10 -20.78 -34.75 11.27
CA ARG A 10 -21.50 -34.02 10.22
C ARG A 10 -21.62 -32.50 10.49
N MET A 11 -21.86 -32.11 11.74
CA MET A 11 -21.89 -30.67 12.09
C MET A 11 -20.53 -29.99 11.87
N ARG A 12 -19.43 -30.62 12.27
CA ARG A 12 -18.07 -30.10 12.02
C ARG A 12 -17.75 -29.96 10.53
N ASP A 13 -18.17 -30.91 9.71
CA ASP A 13 -17.95 -30.86 8.26
C ASP A 13 -18.80 -29.79 7.58
N ILE A 14 -20.03 -29.54 8.04
CA ILE A 14 -20.88 -28.44 7.54
C ILE A 14 -20.28 -27.09 7.88
N ASP A 15 -19.80 -26.89 9.11
CA ASP A 15 -19.18 -25.65 9.54
C ASP A 15 -17.85 -25.39 8.80
N LYS A 16 -17.04 -26.43 8.58
CA LYS A 16 -15.82 -26.34 7.81
C LYS A 16 -16.07 -25.97 6.36
N ASN A 17 -17.03 -26.63 5.69
CA ASN A 17 -17.40 -26.32 4.31
C ASN A 17 -17.96 -24.89 4.16
N LYS A 18 -18.74 -24.41 5.13
CA LYS A 18 -19.27 -23.04 5.16
C LYS A 18 -18.17 -22.00 5.37
N LEU A 19 -17.19 -22.30 6.21
CA LEU A 19 -16.01 -21.46 6.46
C LEU A 19 -15.14 -21.38 5.19
N ASP A 20 -14.86 -22.50 4.54
CA ASP A 20 -14.07 -22.57 3.31
C ASP A 20 -14.75 -21.84 2.16
N PHE A 21 -16.07 -21.95 2.02
CA PHE A 21 -16.84 -21.22 1.01
C PHE A 21 -16.79 -19.71 1.23
N ASN A 22 -16.92 -19.24 2.48
CA ASN A 22 -16.82 -17.82 2.82
C ASN A 22 -15.41 -17.27 2.59
N GLN A 23 -14.37 -18.03 2.91
CA GLN A 23 -12.98 -17.62 2.65
C GLN A 23 -12.69 -17.56 1.15
N MET A 24 -13.18 -18.50 0.37
CA MET A 24 -13.04 -18.51 -1.09
C MET A 24 -13.73 -17.29 -1.73
N ASN A 25 -14.91 -16.91 -1.26
CA ASN A 25 -15.63 -15.73 -1.75
C ASN A 25 -14.88 -14.44 -1.41
N LYS A 26 -14.35 -14.29 -0.17
CA LYS A 26 -13.55 -13.14 0.24
C LYS A 26 -12.27 -13.02 -0.59
N MET A 27 -11.56 -14.12 -0.81
CA MET A 27 -10.35 -14.13 -1.63
C MET A 27 -10.64 -13.74 -3.09
N ASN A 28 -11.75 -14.22 -3.66
CA ASN A 28 -12.17 -13.83 -5.01
C ASN A 28 -12.52 -12.34 -5.11
N PHE A 29 -13.13 -11.79 -4.07
CA PHE A 29 -13.39 -10.36 -3.96
C PHE A 29 -12.09 -9.54 -3.99
N LEU A 30 -11.11 -9.88 -3.16
CA LEU A 30 -9.81 -9.19 -3.12
C LEU A 30 -9.06 -9.28 -4.47
N LYS A 31 -9.06 -10.46 -5.10
CA LYS A 31 -8.47 -10.65 -6.43
C LYS A 31 -9.12 -9.77 -7.51
N LYS A 32 -10.41 -9.50 -7.39
CA LYS A 32 -11.19 -8.74 -8.37
C LYS A 32 -11.13 -7.22 -8.12
N TYR A 33 -11.22 -6.79 -6.86
CA TYR A 33 -11.40 -5.38 -6.48
C TYR A 33 -10.21 -4.78 -5.73
N GLY A 34 -9.11 -5.50 -5.56
CA GLY A 34 -7.94 -5.02 -4.82
C GLY A 34 -7.32 -3.73 -5.37
N PHE A 35 -7.57 -3.37 -6.64
CA PHE A 35 -7.16 -2.08 -7.18
C PHE A 35 -7.84 -0.89 -6.50
N LEU A 36 -9.06 -1.06 -5.95
CA LEU A 36 -9.75 -0.02 -5.19
C LEU A 36 -9.06 0.20 -3.83
N PHE A 37 -8.64 -0.89 -3.16
CA PHE A 37 -7.87 -0.79 -1.92
C PHE A 37 -6.52 -0.12 -2.17
N LEU A 38 -5.84 -0.45 -3.28
CA LEU A 38 -4.59 0.20 -3.67
C LEU A 38 -4.81 1.69 -3.93
N LEU A 39 -5.87 2.04 -4.67
CA LEU A 39 -6.20 3.44 -4.95
C LEU A 39 -6.49 4.20 -3.65
N ALA A 40 -7.29 3.61 -2.76
CA ALA A 40 -7.62 4.22 -1.47
C ALA A 40 -6.37 4.44 -0.61
N ALA A 41 -5.50 3.42 -0.46
CA ALA A 41 -4.26 3.53 0.29
C ALA A 41 -3.36 4.65 -0.25
N LEU A 42 -3.13 4.67 -1.57
CA LEU A 42 -2.23 5.66 -2.18
C LEU A 42 -2.79 7.08 -2.13
N ILE A 43 -4.11 7.28 -2.30
CA ILE A 43 -4.72 8.61 -2.13
C ILE A 43 -4.54 9.07 -0.67
N ARG A 44 -4.72 8.17 0.30
CA ARG A 44 -4.57 8.47 1.71
C ARG A 44 -3.13 8.83 2.05
N GLU A 45 -2.15 8.05 1.62
CA GLU A 45 -0.72 8.32 1.83
C GLU A 45 -0.30 9.69 1.26
N ILE A 46 -0.62 9.96 -0.01
CA ILE A 46 -0.30 11.23 -0.68
C ILE A 46 -1.04 12.41 -0.01
N SER A 47 -2.23 12.19 0.54
CA SER A 47 -3.03 13.24 1.18
C SER A 47 -2.70 13.45 2.67
N LEU A 48 -1.99 12.52 3.31
CA LEU A 48 -1.66 12.57 4.74
C LEU A 48 -1.05 13.90 5.19
N PRO A 49 -0.03 14.47 4.50
CA PRO A 49 0.58 15.73 4.90
C PRO A 49 -0.42 16.90 4.92
N PHE A 50 -1.41 16.89 4.01
CA PHE A 50 -2.45 17.91 3.95
C PHE A 50 -3.45 17.76 5.08
N PHE A 51 -3.91 16.53 5.35
CA PHE A 51 -4.86 16.25 6.43
C PHE A 51 -4.29 16.56 7.81
N LEU A 52 -3.00 16.32 8.01
CA LEU A 52 -2.32 16.59 9.27
C LEU A 52 -1.80 18.04 9.36
N ASN A 53 -2.14 18.87 8.38
CA ASN A 53 -1.70 20.29 8.33
C ASN A 53 -0.17 20.44 8.40
N PHE A 54 0.56 19.45 7.85
CA PHE A 54 2.01 19.37 7.94
C PHE A 54 2.71 20.57 7.30
N PHE A 55 2.19 21.10 6.20
CA PHE A 55 2.79 22.21 5.47
C PHE A 55 2.62 23.58 6.14
N ASN A 56 1.86 23.66 7.24
CA ASN A 56 1.66 24.88 8.03
C ASN A 56 2.55 24.87 9.29
N GLU A 57 1.95 25.21 10.44
CA GLU A 57 2.70 25.36 11.70
C GLU A 57 3.40 24.08 12.19
N ILE A 58 2.79 22.91 11.98
CA ILE A 58 3.35 21.64 12.47
C ILE A 58 4.66 21.30 11.78
N GLY A 59 4.75 21.45 10.46
CA GLY A 59 5.96 21.13 9.69
C GLY A 59 7.14 22.06 9.94
N LYS A 60 6.90 23.23 10.58
CA LYS A 60 8.00 24.10 11.01
C LYS A 60 8.85 23.51 12.13
N HIS A 61 8.34 22.52 12.85
CA HIS A 61 8.95 21.95 14.06
C HIS A 61 9.30 20.48 13.95
N VAL A 62 8.99 19.81 12.83
CA VAL A 62 9.24 18.39 12.60
C VAL A 62 10.00 18.18 11.31
N TRP A 63 11.05 17.34 11.35
CA TRP A 63 11.90 17.04 10.21
C TRP A 63 11.34 15.95 9.29
N LEU A 64 10.57 15.03 9.86
CA LEU A 64 10.02 13.86 9.17
C LEU A 64 8.54 13.70 9.50
N LEU A 65 7.76 13.19 8.56
CA LEU A 65 6.34 12.86 8.79
C LEU A 65 6.16 11.89 9.96
N SER A 66 7.05 10.91 10.10
CA SER A 66 7.01 9.93 11.19
C SER A 66 7.16 10.54 12.58
N GLU A 67 7.73 11.76 12.71
CA GLU A 67 7.76 12.48 13.98
C GLU A 67 6.38 12.84 14.50
N LEU A 68 5.37 12.93 13.64
CA LEU A 68 3.98 13.14 14.05
C LEU A 68 3.46 11.98 14.94
N GLY A 69 4.04 10.79 14.80
CA GLY A 69 3.78 9.63 15.65
C GLY A 69 4.49 9.66 17.03
N ARG A 70 5.33 10.67 17.29
CA ARG A 70 6.09 10.79 18.55
C ARG A 70 5.15 11.06 19.73
N PRO A 71 5.44 10.51 20.94
CA PRO A 71 4.69 10.80 22.14
C PRO A 71 4.59 12.30 22.43
N GLY A 72 3.39 12.76 22.74
CA GLY A 72 3.13 14.18 23.06
C GLY A 72 2.83 15.07 21.85
N MET A 73 2.89 14.56 20.62
CA MET A 73 2.46 15.33 19.45
C MET A 73 0.93 15.43 19.40
N PRO A 74 0.37 16.61 19.08
CA PRO A 74 -1.09 16.85 19.09
C PRO A 74 -1.88 15.91 18.20
N LEU A 75 -1.29 15.47 17.07
CA LEU A 75 -1.93 14.62 16.06
C LEU A 75 -1.45 13.16 16.11
N GLN A 76 -0.73 12.75 17.17
CA GLN A 76 -0.17 11.40 17.30
C GLN A 76 -1.21 10.30 17.05
N GLY A 77 -2.36 10.39 17.69
CA GLY A 77 -3.43 9.38 17.55
C GLY A 77 -4.00 9.33 16.13
N ALA A 78 -4.20 10.50 15.51
CA ALA A 78 -4.69 10.59 14.14
C ALA A 78 -3.69 9.99 13.13
N PHE A 79 -2.40 10.33 13.24
CA PHE A 79 -1.33 9.78 12.43
C PHE A 79 -1.27 8.26 12.55
N LYS A 80 -1.19 7.72 13.78
CA LYS A 80 -1.10 6.27 14.02
C LYS A 80 -2.30 5.50 13.48
N THR A 81 -3.50 6.04 13.66
CA THR A 81 -4.72 5.41 13.12
C THR A 81 -4.72 5.41 11.59
N TRP A 82 -4.25 6.51 10.99
CA TRP A 82 -4.13 6.63 9.55
C TRP A 82 -3.19 5.57 8.99
N GLU A 83 -1.99 5.46 9.52
CA GLU A 83 -0.98 4.49 9.11
C GLU A 83 -1.46 3.02 9.27
N ILE A 84 -2.13 2.68 10.38
CA ILE A 84 -2.67 1.32 10.57
C ILE A 84 -3.69 0.98 9.47
N ILE A 85 -4.59 1.91 9.14
CA ILE A 85 -5.58 1.68 8.09
C ILE A 85 -4.89 1.48 6.74
N ASP A 86 -3.90 2.30 6.41
CA ASP A 86 -3.18 2.21 5.14
C ASP A 86 -2.36 0.92 5.05
N GLY A 87 -1.72 0.51 6.12
CA GLY A 87 -1.04 -0.78 6.20
C GLY A 87 -1.96 -1.97 5.95
N ILE A 88 -3.17 -1.96 6.52
CA ILE A 88 -4.18 -2.99 6.25
C ILE A 88 -4.60 -2.96 4.77
N LEU A 89 -4.85 -1.78 4.20
CA LEU A 89 -5.21 -1.64 2.79
C LEU A 89 -4.12 -2.21 1.87
N PHE A 90 -2.84 -1.92 2.12
CA PHE A 90 -1.73 -2.48 1.34
C PHE A 90 -1.65 -4.00 1.43
N ILE A 91 -1.88 -4.60 2.60
CA ILE A 91 -1.92 -6.06 2.76
C ILE A 91 -3.06 -6.67 1.92
N LEU A 92 -4.25 -6.04 1.92
CA LEU A 92 -5.41 -6.51 1.17
C LEU A 92 -5.23 -6.43 -0.35
N VAL A 93 -4.27 -5.64 -0.83
CA VAL A 93 -3.94 -5.50 -2.26
C VAL A 93 -3.17 -6.71 -2.82
N ALA A 94 -2.40 -7.42 -2.01
CA ALA A 94 -1.49 -8.47 -2.45
C ALA A 94 -2.14 -9.55 -3.37
N PRO A 95 -3.34 -10.08 -3.08
CA PRO A 95 -4.00 -11.06 -3.96
C PRO A 95 -4.36 -10.52 -5.35
N TYR A 96 -4.71 -9.23 -5.44
CA TYR A 96 -4.98 -8.56 -6.72
C TYR A 96 -3.73 -8.47 -7.58
N LEU A 97 -2.62 -7.98 -7.01
CA LEU A 97 -1.35 -7.85 -7.72
C LEU A 97 -0.84 -9.19 -8.21
N TYR A 98 -0.86 -10.22 -7.35
CA TYR A 98 -0.53 -11.57 -7.75
C TYR A 98 -1.37 -12.02 -8.96
N THR A 99 -2.70 -11.89 -8.89
CA THR A 99 -3.60 -12.35 -9.94
C THR A 99 -3.39 -11.60 -11.25
N ARG A 100 -3.13 -10.29 -11.17
CA ARG A 100 -2.90 -9.44 -12.34
C ARG A 100 -1.61 -9.76 -13.08
N TYR A 101 -0.54 -10.07 -12.33
CA TYR A 101 0.81 -10.22 -12.90
C TYR A 101 1.28 -11.66 -13.07
N LYS A 102 0.61 -12.67 -12.48
CA LYS A 102 0.99 -14.09 -12.59
C LYS A 102 1.11 -14.61 -14.02
N ARG A 103 0.38 -14.01 -14.98
CA ARG A 103 0.46 -14.38 -16.40
C ARG A 103 1.83 -14.08 -17.03
N TYR A 104 2.58 -13.14 -16.48
CA TYR A 104 3.93 -12.79 -16.95
C TYR A 104 5.00 -13.61 -16.24
N SER A 105 4.86 -13.80 -14.94
CA SER A 105 5.71 -14.64 -14.10
C SER A 105 5.05 -14.83 -12.73
N SER A 106 4.78 -16.08 -12.35
CA SER A 106 4.18 -16.41 -11.05
C SER A 106 5.09 -16.02 -9.88
N LYS A 107 6.41 -16.24 -10.02
CA LYS A 107 7.40 -15.88 -8.99
C LYS A 107 7.50 -14.38 -8.79
N LEU A 108 7.60 -13.60 -9.87
CA LEU A 108 7.64 -12.14 -9.81
C LEU A 108 6.33 -11.59 -9.23
N ALA A 109 5.17 -12.11 -9.64
CA ALA A 109 3.89 -11.68 -9.13
C ALA A 109 3.72 -11.95 -7.63
N ALA A 110 4.19 -13.11 -7.15
CA ALA A 110 4.20 -13.42 -5.73
C ALA A 110 5.12 -12.47 -4.96
N GLY A 111 6.35 -12.26 -5.41
CA GLY A 111 7.28 -11.31 -4.83
C GLY A 111 6.72 -9.90 -4.77
N PHE A 112 6.07 -9.43 -5.84
CA PHE A 112 5.42 -8.12 -5.88
C PHE A 112 4.30 -7.99 -4.85
N GLY A 113 3.40 -8.98 -4.75
CA GLY A 113 2.35 -8.99 -3.73
C GLY A 113 2.91 -8.98 -2.30
N TRP A 114 3.95 -9.79 -2.04
CA TRP A 114 4.62 -9.82 -0.73
C TRP A 114 5.32 -8.50 -0.39
N LEU A 115 5.98 -7.85 -1.34
CA LEU A 115 6.64 -6.56 -1.09
C LEU A 115 5.63 -5.46 -0.75
N VAL A 116 4.46 -5.43 -1.42
CA VAL A 116 3.41 -4.47 -1.08
C VAL A 116 2.83 -4.74 0.31
N ALA A 117 2.62 -6.00 0.68
CA ALA A 117 2.21 -6.35 2.04
C ALA A 117 3.29 -6.00 3.08
N LEU A 118 4.56 -6.21 2.75
CA LEU A 118 5.71 -5.89 3.60
C LEU A 118 5.86 -4.38 3.81
N TYR A 119 5.59 -3.57 2.78
CA TYR A 119 5.50 -2.12 2.90
C TYR A 119 4.42 -1.74 3.93
N GLY A 120 3.21 -2.25 3.78
CA GLY A 120 2.11 -1.98 4.72
C GLY A 120 2.40 -2.43 6.16
N ILE A 121 3.09 -3.57 6.34
CA ILE A 121 3.49 -4.05 7.68
C ILE A 121 4.60 -3.17 8.26
N GLY A 122 5.64 -2.89 7.48
CA GLY A 122 6.84 -2.20 7.93
C GLY A 122 6.60 -0.71 8.12
N ASP A 123 6.37 0.01 7.03
CA ASP A 123 6.33 1.48 7.06
C ASP A 123 5.03 2.02 7.66
N CYS A 124 3.91 1.30 7.51
CA CYS A 124 2.64 1.77 8.05
C CYS A 124 2.37 1.19 9.44
N ILE A 125 2.19 -0.14 9.59
CA ILE A 125 1.73 -0.73 10.86
C ILE A 125 2.80 -0.66 11.95
N MET A 126 4.05 -1.03 11.67
CA MET A 126 5.10 -1.01 12.69
C MET A 126 5.43 0.41 13.13
N THR A 127 5.50 1.37 12.20
CA THR A 127 5.76 2.79 12.54
C THR A 127 4.62 3.40 13.34
N ALA A 128 3.38 2.97 13.12
CA ALA A 128 2.23 3.39 13.92
C ALA A 128 2.21 2.77 15.32
N LEU A 129 2.56 1.48 15.45
CA LEU A 129 2.53 0.79 16.73
C LEU A 129 3.68 1.21 17.64
N PHE A 130 4.86 1.44 17.08
CA PHE A 130 6.07 1.79 17.83
C PHE A 130 6.36 3.29 17.75
N ASN A 131 6.86 3.86 18.83
CA ASN A 131 7.06 5.30 18.92
C ASN A 131 8.36 5.73 18.21
N TYR A 132 8.27 6.80 17.43
CA TYR A 132 9.43 7.46 16.85
C TYR A 132 10.38 8.01 17.93
N SER A 133 11.68 7.89 17.70
CA SER A 133 12.75 8.58 18.44
C SER A 133 13.88 8.94 17.48
N THR A 134 14.51 10.08 17.71
CA THR A 134 15.70 10.53 16.95
C THR A 134 16.92 9.63 17.19
N ASN A 135 16.97 8.96 18.34
CA ASN A 135 17.99 7.96 18.62
C ASN A 135 17.35 6.57 18.66
N TYR A 136 17.59 5.78 17.65
CA TYR A 136 16.96 4.47 17.42
C TYR A 136 17.34 3.41 18.44
N PHE A 137 18.44 3.61 19.17
CA PHE A 137 18.96 2.65 20.16
C PHE A 137 18.57 2.98 21.60
N THR A 138 17.74 4.00 21.83
CA THR A 138 17.32 4.40 23.20
C THR A 138 16.31 3.43 23.82
N SER A 139 15.53 2.73 23.00
CA SER A 139 14.51 1.78 23.47
C SER A 139 14.16 0.77 22.39
N MET A 140 13.58 -0.37 22.78
CA MET A 140 13.09 -1.38 21.85
C MET A 140 12.01 -0.81 20.93
N THR A 141 11.14 0.08 21.42
CA THR A 141 10.09 0.72 20.60
C THR A 141 10.68 1.65 19.54
N ALA A 142 11.72 2.42 19.87
CA ALA A 142 12.42 3.27 18.90
C ALA A 142 13.13 2.42 17.83
N PHE A 143 13.77 1.33 18.23
CA PHE A 143 14.40 0.40 17.30
C PHE A 143 13.39 -0.25 16.37
N LEU A 144 12.25 -0.74 16.87
CA LEU A 144 11.22 -1.38 16.08
C LEU A 144 10.54 -0.39 15.11
N HIS A 145 10.38 0.87 15.51
CA HIS A 145 9.91 1.92 14.60
C HIS A 145 10.87 2.12 13.43
N ALA A 146 12.16 2.33 13.73
CA ALA A 146 13.17 2.56 12.69
C ALA A 146 13.34 1.32 11.79
N PHE A 147 13.31 0.12 12.35
CA PHE A 147 13.37 -1.13 11.60
C PHE A 147 12.16 -1.29 10.69
N GLY A 148 10.95 -0.95 11.16
CA GLY A 148 9.72 -0.96 10.37
C GLY A 148 9.81 -0.01 9.17
N SER A 149 10.23 1.24 9.41
CA SER A 149 10.41 2.25 8.37
C SER A 149 11.46 1.82 7.33
N PHE A 150 12.61 1.31 7.78
CA PHE A 150 13.65 0.78 6.87
C PHE A 150 13.14 -0.40 6.03
N LEU A 151 12.44 -1.34 6.65
CA LEU A 151 11.87 -2.51 5.98
C LEU A 151 10.82 -2.10 4.94
N GLY A 152 9.94 -1.16 5.30
CA GLY A 152 8.88 -0.69 4.45
C GLY A 152 9.41 0.15 3.28
N SER A 153 10.24 1.15 3.55
CA SER A 153 10.85 1.99 2.52
C SER A 153 11.70 1.16 1.55
N GLY A 154 12.45 0.18 2.07
CA GLY A 154 13.19 -0.80 1.26
C GLY A 154 12.26 -1.64 0.38
N ALA A 155 11.13 -2.11 0.93
CA ALA A 155 10.13 -2.85 0.16
C ALA A 155 9.52 -1.98 -0.94
N LEU A 156 9.21 -0.70 -0.66
CA LEU A 156 8.67 0.24 -1.65
C LEU A 156 9.65 0.48 -2.81
N LEU A 157 10.94 0.61 -2.52
CA LEU A 157 11.98 0.70 -3.55
C LEU A 157 12.05 -0.57 -4.40
N LEU A 158 12.03 -1.76 -3.75
CA LEU A 158 12.03 -3.04 -4.44
C LEU A 158 10.77 -3.25 -5.29
N ILE A 159 9.61 -2.77 -4.86
CA ILE A 159 8.37 -2.76 -5.66
C ILE A 159 8.62 -2.07 -7.00
N ASN A 160 9.26 -0.91 -7.00
CA ASN A 160 9.58 -0.17 -8.22
C ASN A 160 10.58 -0.92 -9.11
N LEU A 161 11.56 -1.62 -8.54
CA LEU A 161 12.45 -2.52 -9.30
C LEU A 161 11.67 -3.67 -9.96
N PHE A 162 10.71 -4.28 -9.25
CA PHE A 162 9.84 -5.32 -9.83
C PHE A 162 8.99 -4.78 -10.98
N LEU A 163 8.43 -3.58 -10.83
CA LEU A 163 7.68 -2.92 -11.89
C LEU A 163 8.57 -2.61 -13.10
N LEU A 164 9.81 -2.21 -12.85
CA LEU A 164 10.81 -1.97 -13.90
C LEU A 164 11.11 -3.26 -14.70
N LEU A 165 11.33 -4.38 -14.00
CA LEU A 165 11.55 -5.68 -14.63
C LEU A 165 10.31 -6.13 -15.45
N LEU A 166 9.11 -5.91 -14.92
CA LEU A 166 7.86 -6.20 -15.63
C LEU A 166 7.69 -5.31 -16.88
N ALA A 167 7.99 -4.01 -16.78
CA ALA A 167 7.93 -3.08 -17.91
C ALA A 167 8.91 -3.48 -19.01
N ARG A 168 10.15 -3.85 -18.62
CA ARG A 168 11.16 -4.37 -19.58
C ARG A 168 10.68 -5.65 -20.26
N LYS A 169 10.18 -6.61 -19.49
CA LYS A 169 9.67 -7.89 -20.04
C LYS A 169 8.51 -7.68 -21.02
N ASN A 170 7.69 -6.66 -20.80
CA ASN A 170 6.54 -6.33 -21.63
C ASN A 170 6.86 -5.32 -22.75
N GLN A 171 8.12 -4.99 -22.97
CA GLN A 171 8.60 -4.03 -23.98
C GLN A 171 7.94 -2.64 -23.87
N GLN A 172 7.58 -2.22 -22.65
CA GLN A 172 6.94 -0.93 -22.36
C GLN A 172 8.00 0.15 -22.08
N SER A 173 8.75 0.56 -23.12
CA SER A 173 9.88 1.49 -22.98
C SER A 173 9.52 2.80 -22.27
N LYS A 174 8.38 3.41 -22.55
CA LYS A 174 7.94 4.65 -21.89
C LYS A 174 7.71 4.44 -20.38
N THR A 175 7.06 3.35 -20.00
CA THR A 175 6.84 2.98 -18.59
C THR A 175 8.16 2.70 -17.90
N PHE A 176 9.08 1.99 -18.56
CA PHE A 176 10.41 1.68 -18.06
C PHE A 176 11.19 2.96 -17.72
N VAL A 177 11.30 3.89 -18.69
CA VAL A 177 11.99 5.18 -18.49
C VAL A 177 11.33 6.00 -17.41
N GLY A 178 9.98 6.06 -17.37
CA GLY A 178 9.24 6.78 -16.34
C GLY A 178 9.53 6.26 -14.93
N ILE A 179 9.57 4.94 -14.72
CA ILE A 179 9.89 4.35 -13.42
C ILE A 179 11.33 4.67 -13.01
N ILE A 180 12.31 4.57 -13.93
CA ILE A 180 13.70 4.96 -13.63
C ILE A 180 13.77 6.41 -13.18
N PHE A 181 13.13 7.32 -13.91
CA PHE A 181 13.11 8.73 -13.55
C PHE A 181 12.54 8.96 -12.14
N MET A 182 11.39 8.33 -11.81
CA MET A 182 10.79 8.42 -10.47
C MET A 182 11.71 7.86 -9.38
N MET A 183 12.38 6.73 -9.64
CA MET A 183 13.35 6.16 -8.68
C MET A 183 14.55 7.08 -8.46
N ILE A 184 15.06 7.72 -9.51
CA ILE A 184 16.16 8.70 -9.37
C ILE A 184 15.69 9.90 -8.54
N CYS A 185 14.52 10.46 -8.82
CA CYS A 185 13.95 11.55 -8.04
C CYS A 185 13.81 11.18 -6.55
N SER A 186 13.30 9.97 -6.28
CA SER A 186 13.16 9.46 -4.91
C SER A 186 14.52 9.35 -4.20
N VAL A 187 15.51 8.72 -4.84
CA VAL A 187 16.84 8.56 -4.25
C VAL A 187 17.50 9.92 -3.99
N VAL A 188 17.43 10.84 -4.95
CA VAL A 188 17.97 12.19 -4.78
C VAL A 188 17.29 12.90 -3.62
N ALA A 189 15.96 12.88 -3.54
CA ALA A 189 15.22 13.50 -2.44
C ALA A 189 15.61 12.86 -1.09
N GLY A 190 15.71 11.51 -1.01
CA GLY A 190 16.11 10.80 0.19
C GLY A 190 17.53 11.16 0.65
N VAL A 191 18.49 11.23 -0.28
CA VAL A 191 19.87 11.66 0.04
C VAL A 191 19.88 13.09 0.59
N LEU A 192 19.10 14.01 -0.01
CA LEU A 192 19.02 15.40 0.46
C LEU A 192 18.43 15.51 1.88
N VAL A 193 17.48 14.62 2.24
CA VAL A 193 16.95 14.51 3.61
C VAL A 193 18.03 14.03 4.57
N GLU A 194 18.73 12.94 4.24
CA GLU A 194 19.72 12.30 5.12
C GLU A 194 20.95 13.19 5.37
N VAL A 195 21.46 13.87 4.34
CA VAL A 195 22.60 14.77 4.49
C VAL A 195 22.23 16.09 5.15
N LYS A 196 20.94 16.29 5.50
CA LYS A 196 20.42 17.53 6.11
C LYS A 196 20.91 18.79 5.40
N LEU A 197 20.92 18.73 4.06
CA LEU A 197 21.43 19.83 3.23
C LEU A 197 20.72 21.15 3.50
N PHE A 198 19.47 21.09 3.94
CA PHE A 198 18.66 22.24 4.30
C PHE A 198 18.46 22.29 5.81
N SER A 199 18.74 23.45 6.39
CA SER A 199 18.60 23.70 7.85
C SER A 199 17.15 23.88 8.31
N GLN A 200 16.17 23.82 7.40
CA GLN A 200 14.76 24.04 7.70
C GLN A 200 13.98 22.71 7.76
N PRO A 201 13.34 22.39 8.90
CA PRO A 201 12.56 21.16 9.05
C PRO A 201 11.51 20.96 7.95
N LEU A 202 10.75 22.01 7.62
CA LEU A 202 9.72 21.94 6.59
C LEU A 202 10.25 21.47 5.22
N VAL A 203 11.46 21.90 4.84
CA VAL A 203 12.09 21.51 3.57
C VAL A 203 12.42 20.00 3.59
N SER A 204 12.96 19.50 4.71
CA SER A 204 13.20 18.06 4.88
C SER A 204 11.91 17.24 4.79
N GLY A 205 10.84 17.70 5.42
CA GLY A 205 9.54 17.04 5.34
C GLY A 205 8.97 17.05 3.92
N ILE A 206 9.09 18.17 3.18
CA ILE A 206 8.69 18.22 1.76
C ILE A 206 9.51 17.23 0.92
N LEU A 207 10.81 17.16 1.13
CA LEU A 207 11.69 16.22 0.42
C LEU A 207 11.32 14.76 0.74
N GLN A 208 10.95 14.47 1.99
CA GLN A 208 10.44 13.14 2.36
C GLN A 208 9.13 12.81 1.60
N CYS A 209 8.19 13.76 1.51
CA CYS A 209 6.99 13.58 0.70
C CYS A 209 7.35 13.30 -0.76
N VAL A 210 8.24 14.10 -1.37
CA VAL A 210 8.69 13.88 -2.75
C VAL A 210 9.33 12.50 -2.92
N MET A 211 10.16 12.06 -1.96
CA MET A 211 10.78 10.74 -1.95
C MET A 211 9.74 9.62 -2.00
N LEU A 212 8.73 9.67 -1.14
CA LEU A 212 7.69 8.65 -1.06
C LEU A 212 6.71 8.73 -2.24
N ASP A 213 6.22 9.92 -2.57
CA ASP A 213 5.22 10.13 -3.62
C ASP A 213 5.74 9.67 -4.99
N THR A 214 7.02 9.92 -5.30
CA THR A 214 7.61 9.45 -6.55
C THR A 214 7.66 7.92 -6.63
N LEU A 215 7.81 7.22 -5.51
CA LEU A 215 7.71 5.75 -5.46
C LEU A 215 6.27 5.24 -5.49
N TYR A 216 5.30 6.02 -5.02
CA TYR A 216 3.87 5.66 -5.10
C TYR A 216 3.29 5.84 -6.50
N LEU A 217 3.78 6.79 -7.30
CA LEU A 217 3.22 7.10 -8.63
C LEU A 217 3.07 5.88 -9.55
N PRO A 218 4.05 4.97 -9.70
CA PRO A 218 3.88 3.78 -10.51
C PRO A 218 2.76 2.86 -10.01
N LEU A 219 2.59 2.73 -8.69
CA LEU A 219 1.49 1.97 -8.09
C LEU A 219 0.14 2.67 -8.32
N LEU A 220 0.10 3.99 -8.23
CA LEU A 220 -1.08 4.80 -8.51
C LEU A 220 -1.56 4.61 -9.96
N VAL A 221 -0.64 4.59 -10.91
CA VAL A 221 -0.96 4.28 -12.32
C VAL A 221 -1.60 2.89 -12.46
N ILE A 222 -1.13 1.89 -11.71
CA ILE A 222 -1.73 0.54 -11.70
C ILE A 222 -3.16 0.58 -11.15
N ALA A 223 -3.37 1.28 -10.04
CA ALA A 223 -4.67 1.40 -9.38
C ALA A 223 -5.68 2.13 -10.29
N VAL A 224 -5.29 3.27 -10.85
CA VAL A 224 -6.13 4.07 -11.77
C VAL A 224 -6.47 3.26 -13.03
N LYS A 225 -5.52 2.60 -13.66
CA LYS A 225 -5.79 1.71 -14.80
C LYS A 225 -6.78 0.59 -14.44
N GLY A 226 -6.66 0.01 -13.25
CA GLY A 226 -7.60 -0.99 -12.74
C GLY A 226 -9.02 -0.44 -12.64
N THR A 227 -9.16 0.75 -12.07
CA THR A 227 -10.43 1.47 -11.90
C THR A 227 -11.07 1.82 -13.25
N LEU A 228 -10.31 2.38 -14.18
CA LEU A 228 -10.81 2.74 -15.51
C LEU A 228 -11.29 1.52 -16.30
N LEU A 229 -10.57 0.41 -16.25
CA LEU A 229 -10.99 -0.84 -16.89
C LEU A 229 -12.28 -1.39 -16.26
N TRP A 230 -12.45 -1.27 -14.97
CA TRP A 230 -13.66 -1.68 -14.27
C TRP A 230 -14.86 -0.81 -14.64
N ILE A 231 -14.70 0.52 -14.65
CA ILE A 231 -15.74 1.47 -15.08
C ILE A 231 -16.17 1.20 -16.53
N LYS A 232 -15.19 1.01 -17.43
CA LYS A 232 -15.49 0.66 -18.83
C LYS A 232 -16.32 -0.61 -18.96
N LYS A 233 -16.01 -1.64 -18.16
CA LYS A 233 -16.76 -2.90 -18.15
C LYS A 233 -18.20 -2.71 -17.69
N ILE A 234 -18.42 -1.92 -16.63
CA ILE A 234 -19.78 -1.58 -16.15
C ILE A 234 -20.54 -0.83 -17.24
N TRP A 235 -19.93 0.19 -17.83
CA TRP A 235 -20.55 0.98 -18.89
C TRP A 235 -21.03 0.13 -20.06
N VAL A 236 -20.20 -0.79 -20.54
CA VAL A 236 -20.57 -1.72 -21.63
C VAL A 236 -21.76 -2.61 -21.21
N SER A 237 -21.75 -3.11 -19.97
CA SER A 237 -22.84 -3.95 -19.46
C SER A 237 -24.16 -3.17 -19.34
N VAL A 238 -24.12 -1.93 -18.85
CA VAL A 238 -25.29 -1.06 -18.75
C VAL A 238 -25.84 -0.72 -20.14
N LYS A 239 -24.95 -0.36 -21.07
CA LYS A 239 -25.34 -0.05 -22.44
C LYS A 239 -26.03 -1.24 -23.13
N SER A 240 -25.50 -2.46 -22.98
CA SER A 240 -26.12 -3.65 -23.56
C SER A 240 -27.51 -3.94 -22.97
N TYR A 241 -27.70 -3.68 -21.67
CA TYR A 241 -28.99 -3.83 -21.00
C TYR A 241 -30.04 -2.87 -21.57
N TRP A 242 -29.71 -1.59 -21.77
CA TRP A 242 -30.62 -0.59 -22.32
C TRP A 242 -31.05 -0.93 -23.76
N TRP A 243 -30.09 -1.31 -24.63
CA TRP A 243 -30.40 -1.68 -26.01
C TRP A 243 -31.25 -2.93 -26.14
N SER A 244 -31.19 -3.87 -25.20
CA SER A 244 -32.04 -5.07 -25.21
C SER A 244 -33.49 -4.81 -24.75
N HIS A 245 -33.77 -3.66 -24.15
CA HIS A 245 -35.10 -3.32 -23.62
C HIS A 245 -35.79 -2.18 -24.37
N GLU A 246 -35.11 -1.49 -25.29
CA GLU A 246 -35.74 -0.49 -26.19
C GLU A 246 -36.32 -1.12 -27.47
N VAL A 247 -36.17 -2.42 -27.69
CA VAL A 247 -36.64 -3.12 -28.90
C VAL A 247 -37.95 -3.92 -28.63
N LEU A 248 -38.59 -3.68 -27.50
CA LEU A 248 -39.95 -4.19 -27.20
C LEU A 248 -40.95 -3.05 -27.11
#